data_5b555914ac12e0bad9e10fc4c3fb9f1d
#
_entry.id   5b555914ac12e0bad9e10fc4c3fb9f1d
#
_cell.length_a   1.000
_cell.length_b   1.000
_cell.length_c   1.000
_cell.angle_alpha   90.00
_cell.angle_beta   90.00
_cell.angle_gamma   90.00
#
_symmetry.space_group_name_H-M   'P 1'
#
loop_
_entity.id
_entity.type
_entity.pdbx_description
1 polymer ?
#
loop_
_entity_poly.entity_id
_entity_poly.type
_entity_poly.pdbx_seq_one_letter_code
_entity_poly.pdbx_strand_id
1 'polypeptide(L)'
;MHAHVAFRPHRRRSGDPESLVCVLMTRAWALPILLVLSGSVVAAELVSGGNPGTAAALLPVFVILAGVHSPLMFPRPISTLEARRRSAADGRPVVFWRPGCRYCLRLRIRLGRSARQVHWVDIWRDPAGAAVVRAANDGDETVPTVVVAGRPHVNPDPAWVRAQLPPSP
;
A
#
# COMPACT_ATOMS: atom_id res chain seq x y z
N MET A 1 -29.94 0.68 -51.68
CA MET A 1 -29.81 -0.36 -50.62
C MET A 1 -28.80 0.18 -49.59
N HIS A 2 -29.32 0.83 -48.50
CA HIS A 2 -28.49 1.34 -47.42
C HIS A 2 -28.53 0.35 -46.25
N ALA A 3 -27.42 -0.29 -45.98
CA ALA A 3 -27.26 -1.21 -44.82
C ALA A 3 -27.09 -0.35 -43.56
N HIS A 4 -28.08 -0.34 -42.67
CA HIS A 4 -27.93 0.18 -41.31
C HIS A 4 -27.09 -0.76 -40.48
N VAL A 5 -25.85 -0.34 -40.17
CA VAL A 5 -25.00 -1.02 -39.18
C VAL A 5 -25.53 -0.68 -37.78
N ALA A 6 -26.23 -1.62 -37.15
CA ALA A 6 -26.71 -1.49 -35.78
C ALA A 6 -25.53 -1.53 -34.82
N PHE A 7 -25.24 -0.39 -34.19
CA PHE A 7 -24.27 -0.26 -33.11
C PHE A 7 -24.81 -1.01 -31.88
N ARG A 8 -24.31 -2.22 -31.63
CA ARG A 8 -24.58 -2.96 -30.38
C ARG A 8 -23.78 -2.33 -29.25
N PRO A 9 -24.42 -1.86 -28.16
CA PRO A 9 -23.70 -1.38 -27.01
C PRO A 9 -22.90 -2.54 -26.39
N HIS A 10 -21.60 -2.34 -26.26
CA HIS A 10 -20.70 -3.27 -25.57
C HIS A 10 -21.23 -3.49 -24.14
N ARG A 11 -21.68 -4.70 -23.86
CA ARG A 11 -21.98 -5.16 -22.50
C ARG A 11 -20.65 -5.07 -21.72
N ARG A 12 -20.59 -4.14 -20.76
CA ARG A 12 -19.44 -4.06 -19.81
C ARG A 12 -19.29 -5.42 -19.16
N ARG A 13 -18.21 -6.11 -19.48
CA ARG A 13 -17.79 -7.31 -18.74
C ARG A 13 -17.40 -6.87 -17.34
N SER A 14 -17.97 -7.50 -16.32
CA SER A 14 -17.62 -7.39 -14.90
C SER A 14 -16.19 -7.93 -14.68
N GLY A 15 -15.20 -7.16 -15.05
CA GLY A 15 -13.79 -7.51 -15.01
C GLY A 15 -12.89 -6.39 -15.52
N ASP A 16 -13.44 -5.18 -15.71
CA ASP A 16 -12.63 -4.03 -16.11
C ASP A 16 -11.60 -3.71 -15.01
N PRO A 17 -10.32 -3.51 -15.37
CA PRO A 17 -9.26 -3.22 -14.39
C PRO A 17 -9.57 -2.01 -13.53
N GLU A 18 -10.36 -1.05 -14.01
CA GLU A 18 -10.83 0.11 -13.25
C GLU A 18 -11.80 -0.28 -12.11
N SER A 19 -12.67 -1.27 -12.32
CA SER A 19 -13.58 -1.73 -11.27
C SER A 19 -12.86 -2.51 -10.17
N LEU A 20 -11.84 -3.31 -10.53
CA LEU A 20 -10.97 -3.99 -9.58
C LEU A 20 -10.14 -3.02 -8.76
N VAL A 21 -9.56 -1.99 -9.38
CA VAL A 21 -8.80 -0.94 -8.68
C VAL A 21 -9.70 -0.17 -7.72
N CYS A 22 -10.93 0.17 -8.10
CA CYS A 22 -11.88 0.85 -7.23
C CYS A 22 -12.25 -0.01 -6.00
N VAL A 23 -12.51 -1.31 -6.18
CA VAL A 23 -12.82 -2.25 -5.09
C VAL A 23 -11.61 -2.46 -4.17
N LEU A 24 -10.40 -2.53 -4.72
CA LEU A 24 -9.16 -2.68 -3.93
C LEU A 24 -8.82 -1.40 -3.16
N MET A 25 -9.09 -0.23 -3.73
CA MET A 25 -8.93 1.05 -3.04
C MET A 25 -9.91 1.21 -1.88
N THR A 26 -11.19 0.82 -2.05
CA THR A 26 -12.17 0.86 -0.97
C THR A 26 -11.79 -0.10 0.16
N ARG A 27 -11.25 -1.28 -0.15
CA ARG A 27 -10.75 -2.22 0.86
C ARG A 27 -9.56 -1.67 1.66
N ALA A 28 -8.67 -0.90 1.04
CA ALA A 28 -7.52 -0.31 1.73
C ALA A 28 -7.92 0.75 2.78
N TRP A 29 -9.06 1.42 2.56
CA TRP A 29 -9.61 2.41 3.50
C TRP A 29 -10.62 1.82 4.49
N ALA A 30 -11.13 0.62 4.25
CA ALA A 30 -12.16 0.00 5.08
C ALA A 30 -11.71 -0.15 6.54
N LEU A 31 -10.50 -0.65 6.78
CA LEU A 31 -9.97 -0.84 8.13
C LEU A 31 -9.74 0.48 8.88
N PRO A 32 -9.07 1.50 8.31
CA PRO A 32 -8.95 2.81 8.97
C PRO A 32 -10.30 3.45 9.30
N ILE A 33 -11.25 3.42 8.37
CA ILE A 33 -12.59 3.97 8.59
C ILE A 33 -13.32 3.20 9.70
N LEU A 34 -13.27 1.88 9.67
CA LEU A 34 -13.88 1.04 10.70
C LEU A 34 -13.30 1.33 12.08
N LEU A 35 -11.98 1.51 12.19
CA LEU A 35 -11.32 1.86 13.45
C LEU A 35 -11.77 3.22 13.97
N VAL A 36 -11.88 4.23 13.11
CA VAL A 36 -12.36 5.57 13.52
C VAL A 36 -13.82 5.49 13.97
N LEU A 37 -14.69 4.83 13.21
CA LEU A 37 -16.10 4.68 13.56
C LEU A 37 -16.28 3.93 14.88
N SER A 38 -15.59 2.80 15.06
CA SER A 38 -15.64 2.01 16.30
C SER A 38 -15.14 2.82 17.49
N GLY A 39 -14.03 3.54 17.34
CA GLY A 39 -13.51 4.41 18.37
C GLY A 39 -14.46 5.54 18.75
N SER A 40 -15.15 6.11 17.75
CA SER A 40 -16.15 7.17 17.99
C SER A 40 -17.36 6.65 18.75
N VAL A 41 -17.87 5.45 18.41
CA VAL A 41 -18.99 4.82 19.11
C VAL A 41 -18.60 4.52 20.54
N VAL A 42 -17.45 3.88 20.79
CA VAL A 42 -16.94 3.57 22.12
C VAL A 42 -16.77 4.86 22.96
N ALA A 43 -16.24 5.90 22.38
CA ALA A 43 -16.07 7.18 23.06
C ALA A 43 -17.41 7.81 23.44
N ALA A 44 -18.43 7.75 22.56
CA ALA A 44 -19.76 8.27 22.83
C ALA A 44 -20.44 7.50 23.99
N GLU A 45 -20.35 6.16 23.99
CA GLU A 45 -20.90 5.32 25.08
C GLU A 45 -20.20 5.61 26.42
N LEU A 46 -18.88 5.81 26.42
CA LEU A 46 -18.14 6.13 27.64
C LEU A 46 -18.51 7.51 28.19
N VAL A 47 -18.70 8.51 27.32
CA VAL A 47 -19.11 9.85 27.74
C VAL A 47 -20.52 9.83 28.32
N SER A 48 -21.47 9.14 27.67
CA SER A 48 -22.85 9.02 28.16
C SER A 48 -22.93 8.23 29.47
N GLY A 49 -22.03 7.28 29.67
CA GLY A 49 -21.87 6.50 30.93
C GLY A 49 -21.09 7.22 32.04
N GLY A 50 -20.77 8.52 31.86
CA GLY A 50 -20.09 9.33 32.89
C GLY A 50 -18.58 9.13 33.02
N ASN A 51 -17.94 8.50 32.01
CA ASN A 51 -16.50 8.24 32.00
C ASN A 51 -15.74 9.00 30.89
N PRO A 52 -15.80 10.35 30.82
CA PRO A 52 -15.18 11.12 29.75
C PRO A 52 -13.64 11.02 29.73
N GLY A 53 -13.00 10.78 30.89
CA GLY A 53 -11.55 10.59 30.98
C GLY A 53 -11.08 9.34 30.25
N THR A 54 -11.81 8.24 30.36
CA THR A 54 -11.52 6.99 29.63
C THR A 54 -11.74 7.17 28.12
N ALA A 55 -12.81 7.88 27.71
CA ALA A 55 -13.07 8.23 26.32
C ALA A 55 -11.91 9.04 25.72
N ALA A 56 -11.43 10.05 26.44
CA ALA A 56 -10.32 10.89 26.04
C ALA A 56 -9.00 10.12 25.90
N ALA A 57 -8.80 9.06 26.67
CA ALA A 57 -7.61 8.20 26.56
C ALA A 57 -7.71 7.20 25.39
N LEU A 58 -8.88 6.61 25.14
CA LEU A 58 -9.06 5.57 24.13
C LEU A 58 -9.19 6.10 22.70
N LEU A 59 -9.89 7.22 22.51
CA LEU A 59 -10.12 7.78 21.17
C LEU A 59 -8.81 8.05 20.40
N PRO A 60 -7.77 8.63 20.99
CA PRO A 60 -6.46 8.81 20.33
C PRO A 60 -5.83 7.47 19.93
N VAL A 61 -6.00 6.41 20.69
CA VAL A 61 -5.47 5.07 20.35
C VAL A 61 -6.10 4.56 19.05
N PHE A 62 -7.44 4.68 18.92
CA PHE A 62 -8.12 4.29 17.68
C PHE A 62 -7.69 5.15 16.48
N VAL A 63 -7.52 6.44 16.67
CA VAL A 63 -7.04 7.37 15.63
C VAL A 63 -5.61 7.02 15.21
N ILE A 64 -4.72 6.76 16.15
CA ILE A 64 -3.34 6.34 15.86
C ILE A 64 -3.33 4.99 15.11
N LEU A 65 -4.11 4.01 15.55
CA LEU A 65 -4.24 2.73 14.86
C LEU A 65 -4.78 2.91 13.44
N ALA A 66 -5.80 3.73 13.25
CA ALA A 66 -6.32 4.06 11.93
C ALA A 66 -5.26 4.73 11.04
N GLY A 67 -4.49 5.66 11.59
CA GLY A 67 -3.38 6.31 10.88
C GLY A 67 -2.30 5.34 10.44
N VAL A 68 -1.87 4.45 11.34
CA VAL A 68 -0.85 3.42 11.07
C VAL A 68 -1.31 2.43 9.99
N HIS A 69 -2.60 2.07 9.96
CA HIS A 69 -3.17 1.17 8.95
C HIS A 69 -3.65 1.89 7.69
N SER A 70 -3.59 3.22 7.66
CA SER A 70 -3.96 4.02 6.51
C SER A 70 -2.96 3.86 5.35
N PRO A 71 -3.43 3.83 4.10
CA PRO A 71 -2.56 3.91 2.93
C PRO A 71 -1.74 5.20 2.86
N LEU A 72 -2.08 6.23 3.66
CA LEU A 72 -1.29 7.47 3.79
C LEU A 72 0.05 7.27 4.48
N MET A 73 0.23 6.17 5.24
CA MET A 73 1.50 5.83 5.88
C MET A 73 2.63 5.63 4.85
N PHE A 74 2.30 5.24 3.63
CA PHE A 74 3.25 5.04 2.57
C PHE A 74 3.36 6.26 1.66
N PRO A 75 4.54 6.55 1.09
CA PRO A 75 4.68 7.57 0.04
C PRO A 75 3.75 7.27 -1.13
N ARG A 76 3.43 8.31 -1.92
CA ARG A 76 2.63 8.11 -3.13
C ARG A 76 3.29 7.05 -4.02
N PRO A 77 2.58 5.95 -4.33
CA PRO A 77 3.15 4.89 -5.15
C PRO A 77 3.39 5.39 -6.58
N ILE A 78 4.50 4.96 -7.15
CA ILE A 78 4.84 5.18 -8.55
C ILE A 78 4.71 3.87 -9.31
N SER A 79 4.62 3.92 -10.64
CA SER A 79 4.57 2.70 -11.47
C SER A 79 5.90 1.96 -11.44
N THR A 80 5.88 0.65 -11.73
CA THR A 80 7.09 -0.18 -11.84
C THR A 80 8.05 0.37 -12.88
N LEU A 81 7.54 0.85 -14.01
CA LEU A 81 8.38 1.43 -15.06
C LEU A 81 9.14 2.67 -14.54
N GLU A 82 8.44 3.56 -13.87
CA GLU A 82 9.02 4.78 -13.31
C GLU A 82 9.99 4.44 -12.17
N ALA A 83 9.64 3.50 -11.28
CA ALA A 83 10.51 3.04 -10.21
C ALA A 83 11.83 2.48 -10.75
N ARG A 84 11.79 1.67 -11.81
CA ARG A 84 12.97 1.12 -12.47
C ARG A 84 13.84 2.20 -13.11
N ARG A 85 13.22 3.18 -13.79
CA ARG A 85 13.95 4.31 -14.39
C ARG A 85 14.69 5.12 -13.32
N ARG A 86 14.00 5.46 -12.23
CA ARG A 86 14.60 6.21 -11.12
C ARG A 86 15.70 5.41 -10.44
N SER A 87 15.47 4.14 -10.13
CA SER A 87 16.46 3.26 -9.52
C SER A 87 17.71 3.09 -10.38
N ALA A 88 17.56 3.04 -11.70
CA ALA A 88 18.69 3.00 -12.62
C ALA A 88 19.51 4.30 -12.61
N ALA A 89 18.87 5.45 -12.33
CA ALA A 89 19.53 6.76 -12.31
C ALA A 89 20.15 7.09 -10.93
N ASP A 90 19.49 6.69 -9.82
CA ASP A 90 19.86 7.11 -8.46
C ASP A 90 20.34 5.96 -7.56
N GLY A 91 20.34 4.73 -8.06
CA GLY A 91 20.79 3.53 -7.33
C GLY A 91 19.88 3.11 -6.16
N ARG A 92 18.73 3.78 -5.95
CA ARG A 92 17.86 3.51 -4.82
C ARG A 92 17.08 2.20 -5.00
N PRO A 93 16.90 1.42 -3.91
CA PRO A 93 16.07 0.22 -3.94
C PRO A 93 14.62 0.49 -4.35
N VAL A 94 14.01 -0.48 -5.04
CA VAL A 94 12.57 -0.49 -5.33
C VAL A 94 11.88 -1.46 -4.38
N VAL A 95 10.89 -1.00 -3.63
CA VAL A 95 10.11 -1.81 -2.69
C VAL A 95 8.70 -2.01 -3.22
N PHE A 96 8.37 -3.25 -3.50
CA PHE A 96 7.02 -3.69 -3.82
C PHE A 96 6.27 -3.99 -2.54
N TRP A 97 5.10 -3.40 -2.38
CA TRP A 97 4.28 -3.49 -1.17
C TRP A 97 2.79 -3.54 -1.50
N ARG A 98 1.96 -3.85 -0.52
CA ARG A 98 0.50 -3.72 -0.63
C ARG A 98 -0.11 -3.17 0.66
N PRO A 99 -1.27 -2.49 0.61
CA PRO A 99 -2.01 -2.08 1.80
C PRO A 99 -2.35 -3.27 2.71
N GLY A 100 -2.34 -3.04 4.03
CA GLY A 100 -2.64 -4.07 5.03
C GLY A 100 -1.53 -5.08 5.29
N CYS A 101 -0.37 -4.98 4.62
CA CYS A 101 0.77 -5.86 4.86
C CYS A 101 1.55 -5.46 6.11
N ARG A 102 1.47 -6.24 7.18
CA ARG A 102 2.20 -5.99 8.44
C ARG A 102 3.73 -5.94 8.28
N TYR A 103 4.29 -6.76 7.39
CA TYR A 103 5.73 -6.80 7.12
C TYR A 103 6.19 -5.55 6.36
N CYS A 104 5.37 -5.07 5.42
CA CYS A 104 5.62 -3.82 4.71
C CYS A 104 5.59 -2.62 5.67
N LEU A 105 4.61 -2.61 6.60
CA LEU A 105 4.52 -1.59 7.65
C LEU A 105 5.74 -1.65 8.57
N ARG A 106 6.14 -2.85 9.02
CA ARG A 106 7.36 -3.04 9.82
C ARG A 106 8.59 -2.49 9.11
N LEU A 107 8.77 -2.83 7.84
CA LEU A 107 9.88 -2.30 7.03
C LEU A 107 9.82 -0.77 6.98
N ARG A 108 8.64 -0.19 6.67
CA ARG A 108 8.44 1.26 6.60
C ARG A 108 8.79 1.98 7.90
N ILE A 109 8.33 1.45 9.04
CA ILE A 109 8.62 2.02 10.37
C ILE A 109 10.11 1.90 10.69
N ARG A 110 10.71 0.72 10.45
CA ARG A 110 12.13 0.48 10.72
C ARG A 110 13.06 1.32 9.86
N LEU A 111 12.72 1.60 8.63
CA LEU A 111 13.46 2.55 7.78
C LEU A 111 13.31 3.98 8.25
N GLY A 112 12.18 4.37 8.86
CA GLY A 112 11.93 5.71 9.37
C GLY A 112 12.09 6.77 8.27
N ARG A 113 12.96 7.78 8.49
CA ARG A 113 13.24 8.83 7.51
C ARG A 113 13.91 8.30 6.23
N SER A 114 14.70 7.24 6.35
CA SER A 114 15.38 6.61 5.19
C SER A 114 14.41 5.95 4.20
N ALA A 115 13.16 5.73 4.59
CA ALA A 115 12.14 5.22 3.66
C ALA A 115 11.82 6.19 2.50
N ARG A 116 12.28 7.46 2.57
CA ARG A 116 12.23 8.42 1.46
C ARG A 116 13.30 8.16 0.41
N GLN A 117 14.32 7.36 0.73
CA GLN A 117 15.40 6.95 -0.17
C GLN A 117 15.08 5.65 -0.91
N VAL A 118 13.82 5.23 -0.91
CA VAL A 118 13.34 4.01 -1.53
C VAL A 118 12.18 4.35 -2.47
N HIS A 119 12.10 3.68 -3.60
CA HIS A 119 10.98 3.78 -4.53
C HIS A 119 9.90 2.77 -4.16
N TRP A 120 8.69 3.25 -3.82
CA TRP A 120 7.58 2.41 -3.38
C TRP A 120 6.61 2.13 -4.53
N VAL A 121 6.33 0.85 -4.81
CA VAL A 121 5.39 0.39 -5.83
C VAL A 121 4.29 -0.42 -5.16
N ASP A 122 3.04 0.03 -5.30
CA ASP A 122 1.87 -0.68 -4.80
C ASP A 122 1.42 -1.73 -5.83
N ILE A 123 1.59 -3.01 -5.50
CA ILE A 123 1.28 -4.12 -6.42
C ILE A 123 -0.22 -4.30 -6.68
N TRP A 124 -1.08 -3.72 -5.87
CA TRP A 124 -2.53 -3.73 -6.12
C TRP A 124 -2.95 -2.69 -7.15
N ARG A 125 -2.15 -1.64 -7.34
CA ARG A 125 -2.38 -0.59 -8.33
C ARG A 125 -1.57 -0.77 -9.61
N ASP A 126 -0.51 -1.55 -9.55
CA ASP A 126 0.40 -1.78 -10.66
C ASP A 126 0.55 -3.28 -10.95
N PRO A 127 -0.19 -3.81 -11.95
CA PRO A 127 -0.10 -5.22 -12.36
C PRO A 127 1.30 -5.64 -12.81
N ALA A 128 2.10 -4.71 -13.35
CA ALA A 128 3.49 -4.97 -13.72
C ALA A 128 4.35 -5.21 -12.46
N GLY A 129 4.07 -4.48 -11.37
CA GLY A 129 4.70 -4.71 -10.07
C GLY A 129 4.32 -6.05 -9.47
N ALA A 130 3.04 -6.42 -9.54
CA ALA A 130 2.60 -7.75 -9.12
C ALA A 130 3.29 -8.88 -9.91
N ALA A 131 3.48 -8.71 -11.23
CA ALA A 131 4.20 -9.68 -12.06
C ALA A 131 5.67 -9.83 -11.64
N VAL A 132 6.36 -8.73 -11.29
CA VAL A 132 7.73 -8.77 -10.76
C VAL A 132 7.81 -9.57 -9.46
N VAL A 133 6.87 -9.35 -8.54
CA VAL A 133 6.83 -10.06 -7.26
C VAL A 133 6.57 -11.54 -7.46
N ARG A 134 5.60 -11.91 -8.31
CA ARG A 134 5.33 -13.33 -8.64
C ARG A 134 6.52 -14.01 -9.29
N ALA A 135 7.22 -13.34 -10.21
CA ALA A 135 8.41 -13.90 -10.84
C ALA A 135 9.57 -14.14 -9.86
N ALA A 136 9.63 -13.37 -8.77
CA ALA A 136 10.66 -13.49 -7.74
C ALA A 136 10.30 -14.51 -6.64
N ASN A 137 9.08 -15.05 -6.62
CA ASN A 137 8.56 -15.81 -5.49
C ASN A 137 7.64 -16.96 -5.96
N ASP A 138 8.07 -17.71 -6.96
CA ASP A 138 7.42 -18.95 -7.46
C ASP A 138 5.91 -18.81 -7.74
N GLY A 139 5.49 -17.61 -8.16
CA GLY A 139 4.08 -17.29 -8.45
C GLY A 139 3.33 -16.61 -7.32
N ASP A 140 3.86 -16.56 -6.11
CA ASP A 140 3.23 -15.91 -4.95
C ASP A 140 3.45 -14.38 -4.94
N GLU A 141 2.48 -13.64 -4.39
CA GLU A 141 2.56 -12.20 -4.17
C GLU A 141 3.08 -11.86 -2.76
N THR A 142 4.22 -12.44 -2.38
CA THR A 142 4.84 -12.16 -1.08
C THR A 142 5.48 -10.78 -1.07
N VAL A 143 5.04 -9.94 -0.15
CA VAL A 143 5.59 -8.58 0.04
C VAL A 143 5.95 -8.35 1.52
N PRO A 144 6.95 -7.50 1.81
CA PRO A 144 7.69 -6.66 0.88
C PRO A 144 8.69 -7.47 0.05
N THR A 145 8.72 -7.22 -1.27
CA THR A 145 9.83 -7.66 -2.13
C THR A 145 10.65 -6.44 -2.50
N VAL A 146 11.95 -6.50 -2.26
CA VAL A 146 12.87 -5.37 -2.49
C VAL A 146 13.80 -5.72 -3.63
N VAL A 147 13.87 -4.86 -4.64
CA VAL A 147 14.79 -5.02 -5.77
C VAL A 147 15.95 -4.04 -5.60
N VAL A 148 17.18 -4.59 -5.56
CA VAL A 148 18.43 -3.85 -5.49
C VAL A 148 19.30 -4.25 -6.67
N ALA A 149 19.75 -3.30 -7.46
CA ALA A 149 20.57 -3.56 -8.66
C ALA A 149 19.96 -4.66 -9.57
N GLY A 150 18.64 -4.64 -9.73
CA GLY A 150 17.91 -5.63 -10.54
C GLY A 150 17.66 -7.00 -9.88
N ARG A 151 18.19 -7.25 -8.68
CA ARG A 151 18.01 -8.51 -7.95
C ARG A 151 16.90 -8.42 -6.92
N PRO A 152 15.88 -9.28 -6.97
CA PRO A 152 14.81 -9.30 -6.00
C PRO A 152 15.22 -10.02 -4.71
N HIS A 153 14.74 -9.50 -3.59
CA HIS A 153 14.88 -10.07 -2.24
C HIS A 153 13.50 -10.09 -1.59
N VAL A 154 13.01 -11.28 -1.27
CA VAL A 154 11.68 -11.47 -0.68
C VAL A 154 11.75 -11.31 0.82
N ASN A 155 10.92 -10.43 1.38
CA ASN A 155 10.80 -10.14 2.81
C ASN A 155 12.16 -9.94 3.52
N PRO A 156 13.07 -9.09 3.00
CA PRO A 156 14.39 -8.90 3.58
C PRO A 156 14.34 -8.22 4.95
N ASP A 157 15.38 -8.44 5.75
CA ASP A 157 15.52 -7.74 7.02
C ASP A 157 15.65 -6.22 6.80
N PRO A 158 14.93 -5.39 7.60
CA PRO A 158 15.00 -3.92 7.46
C PRO A 158 16.41 -3.32 7.63
N ALA A 159 17.29 -3.93 8.42
CA ALA A 159 18.66 -3.46 8.57
C ALA A 159 19.46 -3.73 7.28
N TRP A 160 19.25 -4.89 6.66
CA TRP A 160 19.84 -5.19 5.36
C TRP A 160 19.38 -4.18 4.29
N VAL A 161 18.07 -3.88 4.22
CA VAL A 161 17.56 -2.86 3.27
C VAL A 161 18.22 -1.51 3.51
N ARG A 162 18.37 -1.11 4.78
CA ARG A 162 19.04 0.16 5.13
C ARG A 162 20.49 0.19 4.65
N ALA A 163 21.20 -0.91 4.71
CA ALA A 163 22.59 -1.02 4.22
C ALA A 163 22.68 -0.91 2.69
N GLN A 164 21.59 -1.10 1.95
CA GLN A 164 21.54 -0.96 0.49
C GLN A 164 21.22 0.47 0.03
N LEU A 165 20.93 1.38 0.96
CA LEU A 165 20.61 2.76 0.60
C LEU A 165 21.87 3.52 0.19
N PRO A 166 21.76 4.39 -0.83
CA PRO A 166 22.88 5.26 -1.18
C PRO A 166 23.18 6.21 -0.03
N PRO A 167 24.45 6.68 0.08
CA PRO A 167 24.82 7.70 1.06
C PRO A 167 23.87 8.88 0.97
N SER A 168 23.44 9.40 2.11
CA SER A 168 22.67 10.67 2.12
C SER A 168 23.57 11.79 1.59
N PRO A 169 23.05 12.65 0.69
CA PRO A 169 23.78 13.84 0.24
C PRO A 169 24.02 14.82 1.38
#